data_8da20d354c497787731cd368ae76e61c
#
_entry.id   8da20d354c497787731cd368ae76e61c
#
_cell.length_a   1.000
_cell.length_b   1.000
_cell.length_c   1.000
_cell.angle_alpha   90.00
_cell.angle_beta   90.00
_cell.angle_gamma   90.00
#
_symmetry.space_group_name_H-M   'P 1'
#
loop_
_entity.id
_entity.type
_entity.pdbx_description
1 polymer ?
#
loop_
_entity_poly.entity_id
_entity_poly.type
_entity_poly.pdbx_seq_one_letter_code
_entity_poly.pdbx_strand_id
1 'polypeptide(L)'
;MKKLFITMALVLCAAAASAQVVAVAEEIVVEEQQPKRRGWAGYETNRFFDNWEITVAGGAQIMVFNGTLGKDDFGSSRFNHINWQADFSLTKWFHPVMGARLQIQGGQYQNDTAFGNQYMKDPYIFTHMDFMVNLSNWIGGERDDRVYYAVPFAGFGYHVSGFTDKFQRDWGYGTDHSFAFTAGLLNKFRVCPALDIELELKAWMLPSSNMPSILNSGTQKVAAAYSATIGLTYRFNRRGFKQASPYTVEDVMAYQ
;
A
#
# COMPACT_ATOMS: atom_id res chain seq x y z
N MET A 1 -21.93 15.39 -4.43
CA MET A 1 -20.72 14.63 -4.08
C MET A 1 -19.82 14.36 -5.29
N LYS A 2 -20.31 13.80 -6.41
CA LYS A 2 -19.47 13.52 -7.61
C LYS A 2 -18.73 14.76 -8.16
N LYS A 3 -19.38 15.94 -8.18
CA LYS A 3 -18.76 17.18 -8.67
C LYS A 3 -17.62 17.68 -7.76
N LEU A 4 -17.72 17.46 -6.43
CA LEU A 4 -16.71 17.86 -5.46
C LEU A 4 -15.42 17.04 -5.62
N PHE A 5 -15.54 15.73 -5.86
CA PHE A 5 -14.38 14.85 -6.08
C PHE A 5 -13.65 15.18 -7.38
N ILE A 6 -14.39 15.46 -8.47
CA ILE A 6 -13.77 15.85 -9.74
C ILE A 6 -13.05 17.20 -9.62
N THR A 7 -13.65 18.16 -8.92
CA THR A 7 -13.02 19.47 -8.69
C THR A 7 -11.78 19.34 -7.82
N MET A 8 -11.83 18.52 -6.77
CA MET A 8 -10.66 18.29 -5.90
C MET A 8 -9.52 17.56 -6.63
N ALA A 9 -9.85 16.58 -7.49
CA ALA A 9 -8.87 15.91 -8.33
C ALA A 9 -8.22 16.87 -9.35
N LEU A 10 -9.01 17.75 -9.99
CA LEU A 10 -8.52 18.76 -10.92
C LEU A 10 -7.63 19.82 -10.23
N VAL A 11 -8.00 20.26 -9.03
CA VAL A 11 -7.18 21.20 -8.25
C VAL A 11 -5.86 20.56 -7.82
N LEU A 12 -5.86 19.29 -7.40
CA LEU A 12 -4.65 18.54 -7.08
C LEU A 12 -3.74 18.34 -8.31
N CYS A 13 -4.33 18.07 -9.47
CA CYS A 13 -3.56 17.98 -10.73
C CYS A 13 -2.97 19.33 -11.14
N ALA A 14 -3.70 20.42 -10.99
CA ALA A 14 -3.23 21.77 -11.31
C ALA A 14 -2.09 22.22 -10.36
N ALA A 15 -2.25 21.97 -9.05
CA ALA A 15 -1.21 22.24 -8.06
C ALA A 15 0.06 21.41 -8.30
N ALA A 16 -0.11 20.15 -8.72
CA ALA A 16 1.01 19.28 -9.05
C ALA A 16 1.74 19.71 -10.33
N ALA A 17 1.00 20.22 -11.33
CA ALA A 17 1.60 20.74 -12.57
C ALA A 17 2.42 22.02 -12.32
N SER A 18 1.93 22.94 -11.47
CA SER A 18 2.67 24.16 -11.12
C SER A 18 3.92 23.86 -10.32
N ALA A 19 3.86 22.91 -9.36
CA ALA A 19 5.04 22.44 -8.62
C ALA A 19 6.09 21.79 -9.54
N GLN A 20 5.63 21.13 -10.64
CA GLN A 20 6.53 20.52 -11.62
C GLN A 20 7.29 21.55 -12.45
N VAL A 21 6.64 22.65 -12.84
CA VAL A 21 7.27 23.73 -13.60
C VAL A 21 8.37 24.41 -12.77
N VAL A 22 8.13 24.65 -11.49
CA VAL A 22 9.14 25.23 -10.58
C VAL A 22 10.30 24.25 -10.35
N ALA A 23 10.01 22.96 -10.16
CA ALA A 23 11.05 21.94 -9.96
C ALA A 23 11.91 21.74 -11.23
N VAL A 24 11.32 21.82 -12.43
CA VAL A 24 12.05 21.72 -13.70
C VAL A 24 12.93 22.97 -13.92
N ALA A 25 12.45 24.17 -13.54
CA ALA A 25 13.24 25.39 -13.65
C ALA A 25 14.44 25.38 -12.70
N GLU A 26 14.28 24.90 -11.44
CA GLU A 26 15.40 24.72 -10.51
C GLU A 26 16.36 23.60 -10.97
N GLU A 27 15.85 22.53 -11.58
CA GLU A 27 16.67 21.41 -12.07
C GLU A 27 17.56 21.84 -13.24
N ILE A 28 17.10 22.69 -14.14
CA ILE A 28 17.90 23.22 -15.25
C ILE A 28 19.09 24.05 -14.75
N VAL A 29 18.94 24.78 -13.65
CA VAL A 29 20.00 25.61 -13.06
C VAL A 29 21.02 24.76 -12.27
N VAL A 30 20.59 23.62 -11.69
CA VAL A 30 21.44 22.75 -10.86
C VAL A 30 22.16 21.67 -11.70
N GLU A 31 21.62 21.32 -12.88
CA GLU A 31 22.18 20.22 -13.70
C GLU A 31 23.58 20.56 -14.29
N GLU A 32 23.94 21.84 -14.38
CA GLU A 32 25.24 22.26 -14.92
C GLU A 32 26.44 22.04 -13.98
N GLN A 33 26.20 21.66 -12.69
CA GLN A 33 27.29 21.64 -11.69
C GLN A 33 27.49 20.31 -10.91
N GLN A 34 26.74 19.25 -11.21
CA GLN A 34 26.96 17.99 -10.50
C GLN A 34 27.48 16.87 -11.42
N PRO A 35 28.59 16.18 -11.04
CA PRO A 35 29.05 15.04 -11.81
C PRO A 35 27.96 13.97 -11.88
N LYS A 36 27.58 13.56 -13.08
CA LYS A 36 26.59 12.49 -13.31
C LYS A 36 27.10 11.22 -12.68
N ARG A 37 26.53 10.82 -11.56
CA ARG A 37 26.86 9.54 -10.91
C ARG A 37 26.22 8.41 -11.70
N ARG A 38 27.01 7.41 -12.08
CA ARG A 38 26.49 6.16 -12.68
C ARG A 38 25.55 5.50 -11.67
N GLY A 39 24.32 5.26 -12.09
CA GLY A 39 23.34 4.56 -11.27
C GLY A 39 23.52 3.05 -11.27
N TRP A 40 22.94 2.39 -10.32
CA TRP A 40 22.88 0.95 -10.26
C TRP A 40 21.96 0.40 -11.36
N ALA A 41 22.34 -0.72 -12.00
CA ALA A 41 21.58 -1.38 -13.07
C ALA A 41 21.18 -0.47 -14.26
N GLY A 42 22.02 0.49 -14.62
CA GLY A 42 21.79 1.35 -15.78
C GLY A 42 20.94 2.59 -15.55
N TYR A 43 20.55 2.86 -14.30
CA TYR A 43 19.85 4.09 -13.91
C TYR A 43 20.71 4.95 -12.99
N GLU A 44 20.49 6.27 -13.06
CA GLU A 44 21.12 7.23 -12.15
C GLU A 44 20.60 7.00 -10.72
N THR A 45 21.49 7.17 -9.72
CA THR A 45 21.08 7.07 -8.32
C THR A 45 20.11 8.20 -7.97
N ASN A 46 18.97 7.86 -7.42
CA ASN A 46 18.00 8.82 -6.93
C ASN A 46 18.50 9.56 -5.70
N ARG A 47 18.11 10.83 -5.56
CA ARG A 47 18.21 11.55 -4.30
C ARG A 47 17.22 10.94 -3.28
N PHE A 48 17.50 11.13 -1.99
CA PHE A 48 16.64 10.59 -0.93
C PHE A 48 15.17 11.02 -1.07
N PHE A 49 14.91 12.28 -1.41
CA PHE A 49 13.56 12.84 -1.52
C PHE A 49 12.85 12.57 -2.85
N ASP A 50 13.52 11.99 -3.86
CA ASP A 50 12.90 11.70 -5.15
C ASP A 50 12.03 10.43 -5.08
N ASN A 51 11.03 10.34 -5.97
CA ASN A 51 10.19 9.15 -6.16
C ASN A 51 9.48 8.65 -4.88
N TRP A 52 8.98 9.60 -4.09
CA TRP A 52 8.10 9.31 -2.98
C TRP A 52 6.64 9.40 -3.39
N GLU A 53 5.81 8.57 -2.76
CA GLU A 53 4.36 8.54 -2.97
C GLU A 53 3.66 8.47 -1.62
N ILE A 54 2.54 9.18 -1.50
CA ILE A 54 1.61 9.10 -0.38
C ILE A 54 0.30 8.57 -0.93
N THR A 55 -0.26 7.54 -0.29
CA THR A 55 -1.55 6.96 -0.68
C THR A 55 -2.52 7.02 0.50
N VAL A 56 -3.77 7.36 0.17
CA VAL A 56 -4.92 7.20 1.07
C VAL A 56 -5.92 6.30 0.37
N ALA A 57 -6.30 5.22 1.02
CA ALA A 57 -7.20 4.22 0.46
C ALA A 57 -8.29 3.82 1.44
N GLY A 58 -9.36 3.27 0.91
CA GLY A 58 -10.44 2.69 1.69
C GLY A 58 -11.13 1.59 0.92
N GLY A 59 -11.74 0.68 1.63
CA GLY A 59 -12.41 -0.45 1.00
C GLY A 59 -13.03 -1.41 2.00
N ALA A 60 -13.09 -2.65 1.57
CA ALA A 60 -13.71 -3.73 2.33
C ALA A 60 -12.70 -4.82 2.65
N GLN A 61 -12.89 -5.46 3.78
CA GLN A 61 -12.08 -6.57 4.23
C GLN A 61 -12.95 -7.67 4.85
N ILE A 62 -12.45 -8.89 4.82
CA ILE A 62 -13.03 -10.06 5.46
C ILE A 62 -11.94 -10.84 6.16
N MET A 63 -12.18 -11.26 7.40
CA MET A 63 -11.29 -12.18 8.10
C MET A 63 -11.86 -13.58 8.09
N VAL A 64 -11.02 -14.56 7.80
CA VAL A 64 -11.37 -15.96 7.74
C VAL A 64 -10.72 -16.68 8.90
N PHE A 65 -11.55 -17.18 9.81
CA PHE A 65 -11.15 -18.02 10.93
C PHE A 65 -11.42 -19.49 10.59
N ASN A 66 -10.61 -20.38 11.13
CA ASN A 66 -10.81 -21.84 11.08
C ASN A 66 -11.06 -22.44 9.68
N GLY A 67 -10.56 -21.78 8.61
CA GLY A 67 -10.74 -22.29 7.24
C GLY A 67 -12.16 -22.21 6.72
N THR A 68 -13.06 -21.64 7.47
CA THR A 68 -14.46 -21.52 7.07
C THR A 68 -14.72 -20.22 6.33
N LEU A 69 -14.47 -20.20 5.03
CA LEU A 69 -15.32 -19.47 4.10
C LEU A 69 -16.71 -20.16 4.05
N GLY A 70 -17.17 -20.63 5.20
CA GLY A 70 -18.37 -21.42 5.37
C GLY A 70 -19.57 -20.56 5.75
N LYS A 71 -20.70 -21.19 5.87
CA LYS A 71 -21.85 -20.63 6.60
C LYS A 71 -21.40 -20.40 8.04
N ASP A 72 -21.80 -19.27 8.60
CA ASP A 72 -21.75 -19.15 10.05
C ASP A 72 -22.57 -20.31 10.68
N ASP A 73 -22.27 -20.67 11.90
CA ASP A 73 -22.97 -21.72 12.63
C ASP A 73 -24.50 -21.42 12.79
N PHE A 74 -24.92 -20.22 12.48
CA PHE A 74 -26.30 -19.74 12.57
C PHE A 74 -27.01 -19.60 11.21
N GLY A 75 -26.35 -19.94 10.09
CA GLY A 75 -26.95 -19.92 8.74
C GLY A 75 -27.06 -18.53 8.11
N SER A 76 -26.43 -17.51 8.68
CA SER A 76 -26.41 -16.17 8.10
C SER A 76 -25.47 -16.07 6.86
N SER A 77 -25.57 -14.99 6.14
CA SER A 77 -24.82 -14.79 4.91
C SER A 77 -23.34 -14.51 5.18
N ARG A 78 -22.43 -15.12 4.42
CA ARG A 78 -20.98 -14.82 4.44
C ARG A 78 -20.66 -13.35 4.30
N PHE A 79 -21.54 -12.57 3.66
CA PHE A 79 -21.38 -11.12 3.48
C PHE A 79 -21.50 -10.33 4.78
N ASN A 80 -22.05 -10.91 5.84
CA ASN A 80 -22.15 -10.26 7.14
C ASN A 80 -20.80 -10.09 7.84
N HIS A 81 -19.75 -10.80 7.38
CA HIS A 81 -18.39 -10.70 7.92
C HIS A 81 -17.54 -9.64 7.19
N ILE A 82 -18.08 -9.01 6.14
CA ILE A 82 -17.39 -7.96 5.41
C ILE A 82 -17.45 -6.67 6.21
N ASN A 83 -16.30 -6.06 6.43
CA ASN A 83 -16.17 -4.79 7.13
C ASN A 83 -15.36 -3.78 6.35
N TRP A 84 -15.40 -2.54 6.81
CA TRP A 84 -14.63 -1.47 6.23
C TRP A 84 -13.15 -1.54 6.64
N GLN A 85 -12.31 -0.99 5.80
CA GLN A 85 -10.89 -0.78 6.02
C GLN A 85 -10.49 0.58 5.46
N ALA A 86 -9.55 1.25 6.12
CA ALA A 86 -8.90 2.45 5.64
C ALA A 86 -7.39 2.29 5.77
N ASP A 87 -6.66 2.79 4.78
CA ASP A 87 -5.21 2.66 4.68
C ASP A 87 -4.56 4.01 4.41
N PHE A 88 -3.42 4.23 5.05
CA PHE A 88 -2.50 5.31 4.73
C PHE A 88 -1.14 4.69 4.45
N SER A 89 -0.49 5.08 3.35
CA SER A 89 0.83 4.55 3.04
C SER A 89 1.80 5.62 2.52
N LEU A 90 3.07 5.38 2.80
CA LEU A 90 4.21 6.12 2.30
C LEU A 90 5.10 5.14 1.54
N THR A 91 5.28 5.38 0.25
CA THR A 91 6.08 4.53 -0.65
C THR A 91 7.31 5.28 -1.14
N LYS A 92 8.44 4.59 -1.17
CA LYS A 92 9.69 5.05 -1.79
C LYS A 92 10.09 4.10 -2.89
N TRP A 93 10.20 4.62 -4.11
CA TRP A 93 10.82 3.90 -5.22
C TRP A 93 12.31 4.27 -5.30
N PHE A 94 13.17 3.29 -5.12
CA PHE A 94 14.63 3.45 -5.24
C PHE A 94 15.17 2.95 -6.57
N HIS A 95 14.35 2.20 -7.32
CA HIS A 95 14.61 1.71 -8.66
C HIS A 95 13.28 1.67 -9.46
N PRO A 96 13.26 1.76 -10.80
CA PRO A 96 12.03 1.66 -11.58
C PRO A 96 11.22 0.39 -11.32
N VAL A 97 11.90 -0.69 -10.91
CA VAL A 97 11.32 -1.99 -10.65
C VAL A 97 11.10 -2.26 -9.16
N MET A 98 11.88 -1.62 -8.26
CA MET A 98 11.89 -1.96 -6.84
C MET A 98 11.55 -0.76 -5.97
N GLY A 99 10.68 -0.98 -5.00
CA GLY A 99 10.28 0.00 -4.01
C GLY A 99 10.02 -0.62 -2.65
N ALA A 100 9.90 0.23 -1.64
CA ALA A 100 9.46 -0.15 -0.30
C ALA A 100 8.32 0.75 0.14
N ARG A 101 7.37 0.19 0.88
CA ARG A 101 6.20 0.88 1.39
C ARG A 101 6.07 0.66 2.89
N LEU A 102 5.78 1.73 3.62
CA LEU A 102 5.26 1.67 4.98
C LEU A 102 3.76 1.97 4.92
N GLN A 103 2.93 1.07 5.42
CA GLN A 103 1.48 1.22 5.43
C GLN A 103 0.93 1.07 6.83
N ILE A 104 0.00 1.95 7.19
CA ILE A 104 -0.83 1.87 8.39
C ILE A 104 -2.26 1.60 7.93
N GLN A 105 -2.80 0.50 8.37
CA GLN A 105 -4.12 0.02 8.04
C GLN A 105 -4.96 -0.02 9.31
N GLY A 106 -6.18 0.48 9.23
CA GLY A 106 -7.15 0.42 10.32
C GLY A 106 -8.50 -0.06 9.83
N GLY A 107 -9.19 -0.80 10.68
CA GLY A 107 -10.50 -1.35 10.35
C GLY A 107 -11.14 -2.06 11.53
N GLN A 108 -12.07 -2.92 11.22
CA GLN A 108 -12.82 -3.66 12.21
C GLN A 108 -13.09 -5.07 11.67
N TYR A 109 -12.74 -6.07 12.46
CA TYR A 109 -13.20 -7.44 12.22
C TYR A 109 -14.62 -7.60 12.73
N GLN A 110 -15.38 -8.45 12.08
CA GLN A 110 -16.70 -8.83 12.54
C GLN A 110 -16.85 -10.34 12.45
N ASN A 111 -17.24 -10.95 13.54
CA ASN A 111 -17.47 -12.37 13.60
C ASN A 111 -18.73 -12.67 14.42
N ASP A 112 -19.34 -13.82 14.17
CA ASP A 112 -20.48 -14.28 14.93
C ASP A 112 -20.03 -14.80 16.30
N THR A 113 -20.86 -14.58 17.31
CA THR A 113 -20.64 -15.18 18.61
C THR A 113 -21.48 -16.44 18.75
N ALA A 114 -20.94 -17.42 19.46
CA ALA A 114 -21.67 -18.64 19.81
C ALA A 114 -22.89 -18.40 20.73
N PHE A 115 -23.05 -17.18 21.23
CA PHE A 115 -24.10 -16.82 22.18
C PHE A 115 -24.96 -15.68 21.64
N GLY A 116 -26.16 -16.00 21.19
CA GLY A 116 -27.25 -15.03 21.09
C GLY A 116 -27.33 -14.18 19.83
N ASN A 117 -26.91 -14.63 18.67
CA ASN A 117 -27.03 -13.87 17.40
C ASN A 117 -26.41 -12.47 17.43
N GLN A 118 -25.34 -12.28 18.17
CA GLN A 118 -24.63 -11.02 18.26
C GLN A 118 -23.35 -11.09 17.47
N TYR A 119 -23.01 -10.00 16.77
CA TYR A 119 -21.72 -9.86 16.07
C TYR A 119 -20.69 -9.27 17.02
N MET A 120 -19.59 -9.97 17.19
CA MET A 120 -18.40 -9.43 17.84
C MET A 120 -17.65 -8.54 16.85
N LYS A 121 -17.44 -7.28 17.24
CA LYS A 121 -16.71 -6.27 16.46
C LYS A 121 -15.41 -5.96 17.15
N ASP A 122 -14.32 -6.30 16.50
CA ASP A 122 -12.96 -6.12 17.00
C ASP A 122 -12.20 -5.09 16.14
N PRO A 123 -11.98 -3.87 16.65
CA PRO A 123 -11.18 -2.88 15.96
C PRO A 123 -9.70 -3.27 15.96
N TYR A 124 -9.02 -3.01 14.84
CA TYR A 124 -7.60 -3.31 14.71
C TYR A 124 -6.82 -2.18 14.04
N ILE A 125 -5.52 -2.17 14.30
CA ILE A 125 -4.52 -1.39 13.58
C ILE A 125 -3.40 -2.36 13.17
N PHE A 126 -3.02 -2.31 11.91
CA PHE A 126 -1.93 -3.10 11.37
C PHE A 126 -0.93 -2.18 10.67
N THR A 127 0.28 -2.09 11.20
CA THR A 127 1.37 -1.32 10.61
C THR A 127 2.38 -2.29 10.04
N HIS A 128 2.66 -2.18 8.74
CA HIS A 128 3.54 -3.10 8.04
C HIS A 128 4.45 -2.41 7.02
N MET A 129 5.55 -3.06 6.75
CA MET A 129 6.49 -2.67 5.71
C MET A 129 6.45 -3.72 4.60
N ASP A 130 6.31 -3.26 3.37
CA ASP A 130 6.24 -4.10 2.17
C ASP A 130 7.44 -3.84 1.26
N PHE A 131 7.95 -4.88 0.68
CA PHE A 131 8.80 -4.85 -0.50
C PHE A 131 7.92 -4.97 -1.74
N MET A 132 8.14 -4.09 -2.72
CA MET A 132 7.31 -3.95 -3.90
C MET A 132 8.12 -4.17 -5.17
N VAL A 133 7.54 -4.89 -6.14
CA VAL A 133 8.15 -5.13 -7.45
C VAL A 133 7.22 -4.65 -8.54
N ASN A 134 7.64 -3.66 -9.33
CA ASN A 134 6.87 -3.19 -10.47
C ASN A 134 7.06 -4.12 -11.67
N LEU A 135 6.17 -5.09 -11.83
CA LEU A 135 6.21 -6.06 -12.93
C LEU A 135 6.08 -5.41 -14.30
N SER A 136 5.28 -4.35 -14.40
CA SER A 136 5.08 -3.66 -15.67
C SER A 136 6.38 -3.03 -16.17
N ASN A 137 7.19 -2.46 -15.27
CA ASN A 137 8.50 -1.92 -15.60
C ASN A 137 9.56 -3.02 -15.77
N TRP A 138 9.44 -4.11 -15.01
CA TRP A 138 10.38 -5.23 -15.12
C TRP A 138 10.30 -5.90 -16.50
N ILE A 139 9.08 -6.16 -16.98
CA ILE A 139 8.85 -6.86 -18.26
C ILE A 139 8.95 -5.90 -19.45
N GLY A 140 8.38 -4.70 -19.34
CA GLY A 140 8.23 -3.77 -20.46
C GLY A 140 9.16 -2.55 -20.43
N GLY A 141 10.14 -2.51 -19.52
CA GLY A 141 10.99 -1.34 -19.29
C GLY A 141 10.25 -0.16 -18.68
N GLU A 142 10.96 0.85 -18.23
CA GLU A 142 10.38 2.11 -17.77
C GLU A 142 9.88 2.93 -18.97
N ARG A 143 8.65 3.46 -18.85
CA ARG A 143 7.99 4.26 -19.91
C ARG A 143 7.14 5.35 -19.27
N ASP A 144 7.32 6.58 -19.74
CA ASP A 144 6.58 7.74 -19.23
C ASP A 144 5.10 7.76 -19.65
N ASP A 145 4.78 7.12 -20.78
CA ASP A 145 3.43 7.06 -21.35
C ASP A 145 2.58 5.92 -20.79
N ARG A 146 3.15 5.11 -19.88
CA ARG A 146 2.41 3.96 -19.32
C ARG A 146 1.33 4.42 -18.37
N VAL A 147 0.11 3.94 -18.62
CA VAL A 147 -1.07 4.24 -17.79
C VAL A 147 -1.28 3.21 -16.68
N TYR A 148 -0.92 1.95 -16.91
CA TYR A 148 -1.19 0.84 -15.97
C TYR A 148 0.09 0.20 -15.45
N TYR A 149 0.12 -0.04 -14.13
CA TYR A 149 1.20 -0.74 -13.44
C TYR A 149 0.65 -1.85 -12.56
N ALA A 150 1.19 -3.04 -12.71
CA ALA A 150 0.96 -4.19 -11.83
C ALA A 150 2.16 -4.30 -10.88
N VAL A 151 1.89 -4.21 -9.58
CA VAL A 151 2.91 -4.17 -8.54
C VAL A 151 2.58 -5.20 -7.45
N PRO A 152 3.03 -6.45 -7.55
CA PRO A 152 3.00 -7.37 -6.43
C PRO A 152 3.88 -6.85 -5.30
N PHE A 153 3.47 -7.20 -4.08
CA PHE A 153 4.20 -6.87 -2.88
C PHE A 153 4.10 -8.00 -1.85
N ALA A 154 5.07 -8.04 -0.98
CA ALA A 154 5.06 -8.89 0.21
C ALA A 154 5.76 -8.16 1.35
N GLY A 155 5.30 -8.38 2.57
CA GLY A 155 5.81 -7.69 3.72
C GLY A 155 5.46 -8.36 5.04
N PHE A 156 5.81 -7.68 6.09
CA PHE A 156 5.50 -8.07 7.46
C PHE A 156 5.28 -6.83 8.33
N GLY A 157 4.58 -7.01 9.43
CA GLY A 157 4.32 -5.90 10.32
C GLY A 157 3.74 -6.33 11.66
N TYR A 158 3.30 -5.33 12.40
CA TYR A 158 2.77 -5.46 13.74
C TYR A 158 1.29 -5.14 13.76
N HIS A 159 0.52 -6.09 14.24
CA HIS A 159 -0.93 -6.03 14.34
C HIS A 159 -1.35 -5.89 15.79
N VAL A 160 -2.30 -5.00 16.04
CA VAL A 160 -2.91 -4.77 17.35
C VAL A 160 -4.42 -4.77 17.18
N SER A 161 -5.12 -5.54 17.99
CA SER A 161 -6.59 -5.57 18.01
C SER A 161 -7.14 -5.54 19.44
N GLY A 162 -8.45 -5.36 19.58
CA GLY A 162 -9.12 -5.38 20.88
C GLY A 162 -8.78 -4.22 21.83
N PHE A 163 -8.23 -3.13 21.34
CA PHE A 163 -7.68 -2.04 22.17
C PHE A 163 -8.73 -1.02 22.65
N THR A 164 -10.01 -1.17 22.28
CA THR A 164 -11.05 -0.23 22.72
C THR A 164 -11.72 -0.67 24.01
N ASP A 165 -11.95 0.27 24.91
CA ASP A 165 -12.67 0.03 26.18
C ASP A 165 -14.03 -0.62 25.98
N LYS A 166 -14.70 -0.27 24.87
CA LYS A 166 -15.99 -0.87 24.51
C LYS A 166 -15.85 -2.36 24.20
N PHE A 167 -14.86 -2.75 23.39
CA PHE A 167 -14.62 -4.15 23.07
C PHE A 167 -14.26 -4.95 24.33
N GLN A 168 -13.34 -4.45 25.15
CA GLN A 168 -12.91 -5.10 26.39
C GLN A 168 -14.06 -5.27 27.39
N ARG A 169 -14.91 -4.26 27.56
CA ARG A 169 -16.08 -4.31 28.45
C ARG A 169 -17.17 -5.25 27.95
N ASP A 170 -17.48 -5.18 26.64
CA ASP A 170 -18.62 -5.93 26.08
C ASP A 170 -18.27 -7.42 25.91
N TRP A 171 -17.00 -7.75 25.68
CA TRP A 171 -16.54 -9.11 25.36
C TRP A 171 -15.58 -9.72 26.37
N GLY A 172 -15.03 -8.93 27.28
CA GLY A 172 -14.12 -9.40 28.32
C GLY A 172 -12.72 -9.80 27.84
N TYR A 173 -12.33 -9.41 26.61
CA TYR A 173 -11.01 -9.69 26.05
C TYR A 173 -10.11 -8.46 26.14
N GLY A 174 -8.83 -8.70 26.40
CA GLY A 174 -7.80 -7.66 26.40
C GLY A 174 -7.31 -7.29 25.01
N THR A 175 -6.33 -6.40 24.98
CA THR A 175 -5.63 -6.02 23.73
C THR A 175 -4.72 -7.16 23.28
N ASP A 176 -4.85 -7.56 22.03
CA ASP A 176 -4.03 -8.58 21.39
C ASP A 176 -2.97 -7.96 20.50
N HIS A 177 -1.77 -8.54 20.51
CA HIS A 177 -0.60 -8.09 19.77
C HIS A 177 0.01 -9.24 19.00
N SER A 178 0.28 -9.04 17.69
CA SER A 178 0.93 -10.08 16.90
C SER A 178 1.76 -9.54 15.76
N PHE A 179 2.73 -10.33 15.32
CA PHE A 179 3.33 -10.15 14.01
C PHE A 179 2.45 -10.80 12.95
N ALA A 180 2.31 -10.12 11.82
CA ALA A 180 1.57 -10.61 10.67
C ALA A 180 2.38 -10.47 9.39
N PHE A 181 2.18 -11.40 8.47
CA PHE A 181 2.74 -11.34 7.11
C PHE A 181 1.66 -10.86 6.16
N THR A 182 2.04 -10.04 5.19
CA THR A 182 1.17 -9.52 4.17
C THR A 182 1.71 -9.82 2.78
N ALA A 183 0.82 -10.05 1.83
CA ALA A 183 1.14 -10.15 0.42
C ALA A 183 -0.05 -9.71 -0.41
N GLY A 184 0.20 -9.16 -1.60
CA GLY A 184 -0.87 -8.70 -2.45
C GLY A 184 -0.42 -8.21 -3.80
N LEU A 185 -1.39 -7.66 -4.52
CA LEU A 185 -1.22 -7.05 -5.83
C LEU A 185 -1.82 -5.65 -5.80
N LEU A 186 -1.00 -4.67 -6.12
CA LEU A 186 -1.40 -3.29 -6.30
C LEU A 186 -1.50 -3.00 -7.80
N ASN A 187 -2.69 -2.60 -8.24
CA ASN A 187 -2.95 -2.17 -9.60
C ASN A 187 -3.05 -0.65 -9.61
N LYS A 188 -2.10 0.02 -10.27
CA LYS A 188 -2.04 1.48 -10.33
C LYS A 188 -2.45 1.96 -11.71
N PHE A 189 -3.31 2.96 -11.75
CA PHE A 189 -3.77 3.60 -12.98
C PHE A 189 -3.39 5.08 -12.93
N ARG A 190 -2.49 5.49 -13.82
CA ARG A 190 -2.03 6.88 -13.90
C ARG A 190 -3.12 7.79 -14.45
N VAL A 191 -3.55 8.75 -13.66
CA VAL A 191 -4.52 9.79 -14.07
C VAL A 191 -3.80 11.00 -14.63
N CYS A 192 -2.73 11.42 -13.97
CA CYS A 192 -1.83 12.49 -14.42
C CYS A 192 -0.42 12.23 -13.86
N PRO A 193 0.60 12.99 -14.26
CA PRO A 193 1.97 12.73 -13.78
C PRO A 193 2.14 12.71 -12.26
N ALA A 194 1.25 13.34 -11.51
CA ALA A 194 1.30 13.43 -10.07
C ALA A 194 0.32 12.53 -9.32
N LEU A 195 -0.70 11.99 -10.02
CA LEU A 195 -1.82 11.32 -9.37
C LEU A 195 -2.10 9.98 -10.03
N ASP A 196 -2.15 8.93 -9.22
CA ASP A 196 -2.61 7.60 -9.61
C ASP A 196 -3.88 7.22 -8.83
N ILE A 197 -4.73 6.42 -9.45
CA ILE A 197 -5.77 5.64 -8.76
C ILE A 197 -5.19 4.26 -8.53
N GLU A 198 -5.37 3.73 -7.34
CA GLU A 198 -4.90 2.40 -6.97
C GLU A 198 -6.06 1.49 -6.62
N LEU A 199 -5.97 0.24 -7.06
CA LEU A 199 -6.79 -0.88 -6.61
C LEU A 199 -5.85 -1.90 -5.97
N GLU A 200 -5.93 -2.07 -4.67
CA GLU A 200 -5.13 -3.04 -3.93
C GLU A 200 -5.96 -4.27 -3.57
N LEU A 201 -5.43 -5.44 -3.87
CA LEU A 201 -5.90 -6.73 -3.40
C LEU A 201 -4.84 -7.31 -2.47
N LYS A 202 -5.18 -7.50 -1.20
CA LYS A 202 -4.22 -7.88 -0.15
C LYS A 202 -4.75 -9.03 0.68
N ALA A 203 -3.83 -9.90 1.08
CA ALA A 203 -4.02 -10.90 2.11
C ALA A 203 -2.98 -10.72 3.20
N TRP A 204 -3.39 -10.91 4.45
CA TRP A 204 -2.44 -10.99 5.56
C TRP A 204 -2.78 -12.17 6.46
N MET A 205 -1.76 -12.69 7.12
CA MET A 205 -1.85 -13.85 7.97
C MET A 205 -1.25 -13.54 9.33
N LEU A 206 -1.96 -13.95 10.37
CA LEU A 206 -1.52 -13.79 11.76
C LEU A 206 -1.74 -15.09 12.55
N PRO A 207 -0.99 -15.31 13.64
CA PRO A 207 -1.20 -16.47 14.50
C PRO A 207 -2.59 -16.45 15.14
N SER A 208 -3.31 -17.55 15.05
CA SER A 208 -4.66 -17.66 15.63
C SER A 208 -4.65 -17.65 17.17
N SER A 209 -3.49 -17.89 17.80
CA SER A 209 -3.33 -17.79 19.26
C SER A 209 -3.59 -16.38 19.82
N ASN A 210 -3.49 -15.37 18.96
CA ASN A 210 -3.70 -13.96 19.32
C ASN A 210 -5.14 -13.49 19.02
N MET A 211 -6.02 -14.44 18.73
CA MET A 211 -7.44 -14.17 18.57
C MET A 211 -8.19 -14.57 19.85
N PRO A 212 -9.30 -13.87 20.19
CA PRO A 212 -10.14 -14.27 21.29
C PRO A 212 -10.48 -15.77 21.23
N SER A 213 -10.45 -16.46 22.35
CA SER A 213 -10.59 -17.92 22.40
C SER A 213 -11.88 -18.45 21.77
N ILE A 214 -12.93 -17.66 21.75
CA ILE A 214 -14.20 -17.94 21.04
C ILE A 214 -13.98 -18.08 19.53
N LEU A 215 -13.07 -17.27 18.96
CA LEU A 215 -12.75 -17.29 17.54
C LEU A 215 -11.71 -18.35 17.19
N ASN A 216 -10.98 -18.84 18.18
CA ASN A 216 -9.90 -19.82 18.05
C ASN A 216 -10.34 -21.25 18.48
N SER A 217 -11.62 -21.58 18.38
CA SER A 217 -12.15 -22.90 18.78
C SER A 217 -11.74 -24.05 17.85
N GLY A 218 -10.96 -23.78 16.80
CA GLY A 218 -10.55 -24.77 15.79
C GLY A 218 -9.09 -25.22 15.92
N THR A 219 -8.74 -26.19 15.09
CA THR A 219 -7.39 -26.78 14.97
C THR A 219 -6.42 -25.90 14.19
N GLN A 220 -6.87 -24.80 13.60
CA GLN A 220 -6.04 -23.94 12.77
C GLN A 220 -5.17 -23.01 13.60
N LYS A 221 -3.88 -22.97 13.24
CA LYS A 221 -2.87 -22.14 13.92
C LYS A 221 -2.71 -20.75 13.32
N VAL A 222 -3.36 -20.49 12.17
CA VAL A 222 -3.21 -19.25 11.41
C VAL A 222 -4.59 -18.74 11.00
N ALA A 223 -4.85 -17.49 11.28
CA ALA A 223 -5.98 -16.74 10.74
C ALA A 223 -5.53 -15.96 9.49
N ALA A 224 -6.38 -15.88 8.49
CA ALA A 224 -6.13 -15.12 7.27
C ALA A 224 -7.19 -14.05 7.07
N ALA A 225 -6.79 -12.89 6.61
CA ALA A 225 -7.70 -11.83 6.21
C ALA A 225 -7.41 -11.39 4.77
N TYR A 226 -8.46 -11.02 4.07
CA TYR A 226 -8.41 -10.55 2.69
C TYR A 226 -9.06 -9.18 2.59
N SER A 227 -8.50 -8.30 1.78
CA SER A 227 -9.09 -6.99 1.51
C SER A 227 -8.98 -6.58 0.06
N ALA A 228 -9.92 -5.71 -0.31
CA ALA A 228 -9.91 -4.97 -1.56
C ALA A 228 -10.13 -3.50 -1.25
N THR A 229 -9.17 -2.64 -1.61
CA THR A 229 -9.23 -1.20 -1.36
C THR A 229 -9.00 -0.41 -2.62
N ILE A 230 -9.63 0.76 -2.70
CA ILE A 230 -9.40 1.76 -3.75
C ILE A 230 -8.79 2.99 -3.08
N GLY A 231 -7.74 3.52 -3.68
CA GLY A 231 -7.00 4.65 -3.15
C GLY A 231 -6.62 5.68 -4.20
N LEU A 232 -6.17 6.81 -3.68
CA LEU A 232 -5.54 7.88 -4.44
C LEU A 232 -4.10 8.02 -3.97
N THR A 233 -3.18 7.99 -4.92
CA THR A 233 -1.75 8.13 -4.69
C THR A 233 -1.26 9.43 -5.28
N TYR A 234 -0.64 10.24 -4.46
CA TYR A 234 0.05 11.45 -4.88
C TYR A 234 1.56 11.22 -4.89
N ARG A 235 2.18 11.54 -6.03
CA ARG A 235 3.62 11.49 -6.22
C ARG A 235 4.21 12.86 -6.02
N PHE A 236 5.19 13.00 -5.16
CA PHE A 236 5.86 14.26 -4.90
C PHE A 236 7.35 14.22 -5.26
N ASN A 237 7.94 15.39 -5.39
CA ASN A 237 9.31 15.62 -5.86
C ASN A 237 9.57 15.08 -7.28
N ARG A 238 10.83 14.77 -7.58
CA ARG A 238 11.21 14.24 -8.88
C ARG A 238 10.54 12.87 -9.09
N ARG A 239 9.97 12.69 -10.27
CA ARG A 239 9.23 11.49 -10.69
C ARG A 239 9.95 10.84 -11.86
N GLY A 240 10.12 9.52 -11.77
CA GLY A 240 10.82 8.75 -12.79
C GLY A 240 12.31 8.61 -12.54
N PHE A 241 12.95 7.86 -13.42
CA PHE A 241 14.35 7.46 -13.31
C PHE A 241 15.05 7.79 -14.60
N LYS A 242 16.18 8.51 -14.53
CA LYS A 242 17.01 8.76 -15.71
C LYS A 242 17.92 7.55 -15.95
N GLN A 243 18.00 7.14 -17.21
CA GLN A 243 19.03 6.16 -17.61
C GLN A 243 20.41 6.78 -17.46
N ALA A 244 21.33 6.02 -16.85
CA ALA A 244 22.72 6.44 -16.79
C ALA A 244 23.33 6.45 -18.19
N SER A 245 23.97 7.56 -18.57
CA SER A 245 24.71 7.59 -19.83
C SER A 245 25.86 6.56 -19.75
N PRO A 246 26.03 5.70 -20.76
CA PRO A 246 27.12 4.71 -20.77
C PRO A 246 28.50 5.37 -20.82
N TYR A 247 28.59 6.62 -21.28
CA TYR A 247 29.82 7.36 -21.39
C TYR A 247 29.70 8.72 -20.70
N THR A 248 30.67 9.07 -19.88
CA THR A 248 30.85 10.45 -19.41
C THR A 248 31.56 11.26 -20.51
N VAL A 249 31.35 12.59 -20.50
CA VAL A 249 32.06 13.48 -21.43
C VAL A 249 33.60 13.34 -21.26
N GLU A 250 34.05 13.04 -20.04
CA GLU A 250 35.46 12.77 -19.73
C GLU A 250 35.97 11.47 -20.40
N ASP A 251 35.14 10.42 -20.45
CA ASP A 251 35.50 9.18 -21.13
C ASP A 251 35.67 9.42 -22.65
N VAL A 252 34.87 10.32 -23.24
CA VAL A 252 34.96 10.67 -24.66
C VAL A 252 36.20 11.54 -24.94
N MET A 253 36.55 12.45 -24.04
CA MET A 253 37.75 13.31 -24.21
C MET A 253 39.05 12.55 -23.95
N ALA A 254 39.02 11.47 -23.18
CA ALA A 254 40.22 10.62 -22.94
C ALA A 254 40.58 9.74 -24.15
N TYR A 255 39.72 9.65 -25.15
CA TYR A 255 39.94 8.89 -26.40
C TYR A 255 40.21 9.80 -27.64
N GLN A 256 40.29 11.11 -27.45
CA GLN A 256 40.77 12.06 -28.46
C GLN A 256 42.22 12.51 -28.18
#